data_d54c9f62642495a9f7875a7c2399bd00
#
_entry.id   d54c9f62642495a9f7875a7c2399bd00
#
_cell.length_a   1.000
_cell.length_b   1.000
_cell.length_c   1.000
_cell.angle_alpha   90.00
_cell.angle_beta   90.00
_cell.angle_gamma   90.00
#
_symmetry.space_group_name_H-M   'P 1'
#
loop_
_entity.id
_entity.type
_entity.pdbx_description
1 polymer ?
#
loop_
_entity_poly.entity_id
_entity_poly.type
_entity_poly.pdbx_seq_one_letter_code
_entity_poly.pdbx_strand_id
1 'polypeptide(L)'
;MTNEEKFLEELNIFRNEVMLASKFLYTELAIRNIANKNKKILKALNYSPTFWNIILSALQNSTFITFGRIFDNNGKNSITTLLKTTQKNKNIFTKESFSDRWKKDRDKNQIDHWLPEYLKKVYVIKDNDLVKFGKFIEKQKDIYKKIYRPVRNHFGHKIYNKNEDVKVLFDKIQINELEKFCVRLDSIHEVLWQLYHNGRGPLLPIKQGRYSTKNILKTKFKPYVTKPANAQFIDEVNTALNLLKLGKIMRDKKHK
;
A
#
# COMPACT_ATOMS: atom_id res chain seq x y z
N MET A 1 25.34 5.42 -10.28
CA MET A 1 24.07 5.78 -9.61
C MET A 1 24.34 6.80 -8.54
N THR A 2 23.79 7.97 -8.64
CA THR A 2 23.91 9.04 -7.65
C THR A 2 23.13 8.70 -6.37
N ASN A 3 23.40 9.42 -5.28
CA ASN A 3 22.64 9.24 -4.04
C ASN A 3 21.15 9.55 -4.21
N GLU A 4 20.82 10.47 -5.09
CA GLU A 4 19.47 10.88 -5.43
C GLU A 4 18.74 9.80 -6.23
N GLU A 5 19.38 9.28 -7.27
CA GLU A 5 18.84 8.15 -8.05
C GLU A 5 18.58 6.93 -7.17
N LYS A 6 19.52 6.62 -6.28
CA LYS A 6 19.36 5.53 -5.33
C LYS A 6 18.16 5.74 -4.39
N PHE A 7 18.00 6.94 -3.83
CA PHE A 7 16.86 7.26 -2.98
C PHE A 7 15.54 7.10 -3.72
N LEU A 8 15.46 7.60 -4.97
CA LEU A 8 14.25 7.50 -5.79
C LEU A 8 13.91 6.06 -6.15
N GLU A 9 14.92 5.26 -6.50
CA GLU A 9 14.73 3.84 -6.80
C GLU A 9 14.17 3.10 -5.58
N GLU A 10 14.80 3.27 -4.41
CA GLU A 10 14.36 2.64 -3.15
C GLU A 10 12.94 3.11 -2.75
N LEU A 11 12.64 4.41 -2.93
CA LEU A 11 11.32 4.96 -2.65
C LEU A 11 10.24 4.37 -3.58
N ASN A 12 10.55 4.22 -4.87
CA ASN A 12 9.64 3.63 -5.85
C ASN A 12 9.40 2.14 -5.59
N ILE A 13 10.45 1.38 -5.24
CA ILE A 13 10.32 -0.03 -4.89
C ILE A 13 9.45 -0.17 -3.64
N PHE A 14 9.71 0.63 -2.61
CA PHE A 14 8.90 0.64 -1.39
C PHE A 14 7.44 0.94 -1.70
N ARG A 15 7.16 1.96 -2.52
CA ARG A 15 5.79 2.27 -2.99
C ARG A 15 5.12 1.08 -3.65
N ASN A 16 5.82 0.45 -4.59
CA ASN A 16 5.27 -0.67 -5.35
C ASN A 16 4.93 -1.86 -4.45
N GLU A 17 5.77 -2.17 -3.46
CA GLU A 17 5.50 -3.23 -2.50
C GLU A 17 4.29 -2.88 -1.60
N VAL A 18 4.21 -1.65 -1.09
CA VAL A 18 3.06 -1.22 -0.27
C VAL A 18 1.76 -1.26 -1.08
N MET A 19 1.81 -0.78 -2.33
CA MET A 19 0.66 -0.81 -3.23
C MET A 19 0.24 -2.26 -3.55
N LEU A 20 1.20 -3.14 -3.78
CA LEU A 20 0.94 -4.55 -4.08
C LEU A 20 0.30 -5.28 -2.88
N ALA A 21 0.83 -5.08 -1.67
CA ALA A 21 0.22 -5.62 -0.45
C ALA A 21 -1.22 -5.13 -0.27
N SER A 22 -1.45 -3.83 -0.48
CA SER A 22 -2.78 -3.23 -0.40
C SER A 22 -3.73 -3.82 -1.46
N LYS A 23 -3.26 -4.01 -2.69
CA LYS A 23 -4.05 -4.64 -3.76
C LYS A 23 -4.52 -6.03 -3.38
N PHE A 24 -3.63 -6.90 -2.91
CA PHE A 24 -3.98 -8.24 -2.48
C PHE A 24 -5.01 -8.23 -1.35
N LEU A 25 -4.75 -7.43 -0.31
CA LEU A 25 -5.64 -7.30 0.83
C LEU A 25 -7.04 -6.82 0.42
N TYR A 26 -7.13 -5.69 -0.28
CA TYR A 26 -8.42 -5.12 -0.64
C TYR A 26 -9.19 -5.96 -1.66
N THR A 27 -8.50 -6.68 -2.54
CA THR A 27 -9.16 -7.63 -3.45
C THR A 27 -9.81 -8.77 -2.66
N GLU A 28 -9.09 -9.37 -1.72
CA GLU A 28 -9.65 -10.42 -0.83
C GLU A 28 -10.86 -9.90 -0.06
N LEU A 29 -10.70 -8.75 0.62
CA LEU A 29 -11.76 -8.15 1.43
C LEU A 29 -12.99 -7.77 0.60
N ALA A 30 -12.79 -7.27 -0.63
CA ALA A 30 -13.87 -6.93 -1.53
C ALA A 30 -14.67 -8.17 -1.95
N ILE A 31 -13.99 -9.25 -2.36
CA ILE A 31 -14.66 -10.52 -2.73
C ILE A 31 -15.50 -11.04 -1.57
N ARG A 32 -14.92 -11.13 -0.35
CA ARG A 32 -15.64 -11.60 0.84
C ARG A 32 -16.83 -10.71 1.20
N ASN A 33 -16.65 -9.39 1.17
CA ASN A 33 -17.70 -8.44 1.54
C ASN A 33 -18.86 -8.46 0.54
N ILE A 34 -18.57 -8.57 -0.77
CA ILE A 34 -19.58 -8.66 -1.81
C ILE A 34 -20.34 -9.98 -1.69
N ALA A 35 -19.65 -11.09 -1.49
CA ALA A 35 -20.25 -12.40 -1.29
C ALA A 35 -21.20 -12.42 -0.08
N ASN A 36 -20.77 -11.86 1.05
CA ASN A 36 -21.58 -11.78 2.27
C ASN A 36 -22.86 -10.97 2.11
N LYS A 37 -22.87 -9.98 1.21
CA LYS A 37 -24.03 -9.10 0.99
C LYS A 37 -24.90 -9.51 -0.19
N ASN A 38 -24.44 -10.44 -1.02
CA ASN A 38 -25.17 -10.87 -2.23
C ASN A 38 -25.26 -12.39 -2.29
N LYS A 39 -26.43 -12.92 -1.89
CA LYS A 39 -26.69 -14.37 -1.89
C LYS A 39 -26.47 -15.03 -3.26
N LYS A 40 -26.69 -14.33 -4.37
CA LYS A 40 -26.45 -14.87 -5.73
C LYS A 40 -24.95 -15.02 -6.00
N ILE A 41 -24.17 -14.04 -5.61
CA ILE A 41 -22.70 -14.12 -5.72
C ILE A 41 -22.15 -15.20 -4.79
N LEU A 42 -22.59 -15.25 -3.53
CA LEU A 42 -22.20 -16.32 -2.61
C LEU A 42 -22.50 -17.71 -3.19
N LYS A 43 -23.71 -17.90 -3.76
CA LYS A 43 -24.07 -19.15 -4.45
C LYS A 43 -23.15 -19.41 -5.64
N ALA A 44 -22.79 -18.40 -6.43
CA ALA A 44 -21.88 -18.55 -7.57
C ALA A 44 -20.46 -18.97 -7.12
N LEU A 45 -19.93 -18.38 -6.04
CA LEU A 45 -18.64 -18.82 -5.45
C LEU A 45 -18.70 -20.26 -4.93
N ASN A 46 -19.82 -20.66 -4.34
CA ASN A 46 -20.03 -21.99 -3.80
C ASN A 46 -20.24 -23.08 -4.89
N TYR A 47 -20.32 -22.73 -6.18
CA TYR A 47 -20.27 -23.73 -7.24
C TYR A 47 -18.87 -24.31 -7.44
N SER A 48 -17.83 -23.56 -7.12
CA SER A 48 -16.43 -23.99 -7.21
C SER A 48 -15.66 -23.59 -5.95
N PRO A 49 -16.04 -24.13 -4.79
CA PRO A 49 -15.51 -23.67 -3.50
C PRO A 49 -13.99 -23.86 -3.39
N THR A 50 -13.45 -24.97 -3.89
CA THR A 50 -12.02 -25.23 -3.89
C THR A 50 -11.25 -24.17 -4.67
N PHE A 51 -11.72 -23.81 -5.87
CA PHE A 51 -11.10 -22.78 -6.69
C PHE A 51 -11.06 -21.42 -5.96
N TRP A 52 -12.20 -21.00 -5.43
CA TRP A 52 -12.28 -19.70 -4.75
C TRP A 52 -11.50 -19.68 -3.44
N ASN A 53 -11.46 -20.78 -2.71
CA ASN A 53 -10.64 -20.90 -1.51
C ASN A 53 -9.14 -20.79 -1.85
N ILE A 54 -8.70 -21.39 -2.96
CA ILE A 54 -7.30 -21.24 -3.44
C ILE A 54 -7.02 -19.76 -3.76
N ILE A 55 -7.89 -19.10 -4.52
CA ILE A 55 -7.71 -17.68 -4.88
C ILE A 55 -7.65 -16.79 -3.64
N LEU A 56 -8.60 -16.92 -2.72
CA LEU A 56 -8.63 -16.11 -1.49
C LEU A 56 -7.41 -16.36 -0.61
N SER A 57 -7.01 -17.62 -0.47
CA SER A 57 -5.79 -17.98 0.28
C SER A 57 -4.53 -17.44 -0.40
N ALA A 58 -4.46 -17.47 -1.74
CA ALA A 58 -3.33 -16.91 -2.47
C ALA A 58 -3.21 -15.39 -2.27
N LEU A 59 -4.33 -14.66 -2.31
CA LEU A 59 -4.37 -13.21 -2.06
C LEU A 59 -3.91 -12.89 -0.63
N GLN A 60 -4.41 -13.63 0.34
CA GLN A 60 -4.05 -13.46 1.75
C GLN A 60 -2.56 -13.75 1.97
N ASN A 61 -2.06 -14.87 1.47
CA ASN A 61 -0.65 -15.25 1.58
C ASN A 61 0.25 -14.22 0.91
N SER A 62 -0.12 -13.75 -0.28
CA SER A 62 0.62 -12.72 -1.01
C SER A 62 0.72 -11.41 -0.24
N THR A 63 -0.33 -11.02 0.50
CA THR A 63 -0.31 -9.85 1.39
C THR A 63 0.81 -9.98 2.44
N PHE A 64 0.86 -11.10 3.17
CA PHE A 64 1.84 -11.29 4.25
C PHE A 64 3.26 -11.52 3.72
N ILE A 65 3.42 -12.19 2.58
CA ILE A 65 4.73 -12.34 1.92
C ILE A 65 5.25 -10.97 1.48
N THR A 66 4.40 -10.11 0.95
CA THR A 66 4.77 -8.75 0.55
C THR A 66 5.18 -7.89 1.75
N PHE A 67 4.47 -7.98 2.87
CA PHE A 67 4.93 -7.36 4.11
C PHE A 67 6.31 -7.90 4.54
N GLY A 68 6.56 -9.19 4.33
CA GLY A 68 7.88 -9.77 4.57
C GLY A 68 8.98 -9.07 3.81
N ARG A 69 8.78 -8.79 2.52
CA ARG A 69 9.76 -8.07 1.69
C ARG A 69 9.98 -6.63 2.15
N ILE A 70 8.90 -5.93 2.52
CA ILE A 70 8.98 -4.56 3.05
C ILE A 70 9.84 -4.48 4.32
N PHE A 71 9.73 -5.47 5.21
CA PHE A 71 10.41 -5.46 6.51
C PHE A 71 11.63 -6.39 6.60
N ASP A 72 12.07 -6.96 5.49
CA ASP A 72 13.27 -7.79 5.47
C ASP A 72 14.51 -6.97 5.82
N ASN A 73 15.18 -7.37 6.91
CA ASN A 73 16.38 -6.65 7.38
C ASN A 73 17.58 -6.80 6.44
N ASN A 74 17.63 -7.89 5.67
CA ASN A 74 18.71 -8.21 4.74
C ASN A 74 18.37 -7.83 3.30
N GLY A 75 17.15 -7.39 3.06
CA GLY A 75 16.69 -6.97 1.74
C GLY A 75 17.30 -5.64 1.32
N LYS A 76 17.86 -5.59 0.11
CA LYS A 76 18.42 -4.35 -0.47
C LYS A 76 17.39 -3.22 -0.52
N ASN A 77 16.12 -3.55 -0.64
CA ASN A 77 15.02 -2.62 -0.87
C ASN A 77 14.01 -2.58 0.29
N SER A 78 14.47 -2.83 1.51
CA SER A 78 13.62 -2.78 2.69
C SER A 78 13.37 -1.35 3.17
N ILE A 79 12.30 -1.16 3.96
CA ILE A 79 12.00 0.10 4.62
C ILE A 79 13.18 0.60 5.50
N THR A 80 13.94 -0.34 6.08
CA THR A 80 15.13 -0.03 6.88
C THR A 80 16.25 0.54 6.00
N THR A 81 16.43 -0.01 4.79
CA THR A 81 17.40 0.49 3.82
C THR A 81 17.00 1.89 3.34
N LEU A 82 15.75 2.09 2.96
CA LEU A 82 15.22 3.41 2.58
C LEU A 82 15.43 4.45 3.69
N LEU A 83 15.17 4.10 4.96
CA LEU A 83 15.42 5.01 6.08
C LEU A 83 16.90 5.37 6.19
N LYS A 84 17.82 4.40 6.10
CA LYS A 84 19.27 4.63 6.14
C LYS A 84 19.72 5.53 4.98
N THR A 85 19.22 5.29 3.77
CA THR A 85 19.52 6.11 2.59
C THR A 85 19.03 7.54 2.77
N THR A 86 17.82 7.73 3.32
CA THR A 86 17.25 9.05 3.64
C THR A 86 18.11 9.79 4.67
N GLN A 87 18.53 9.11 5.74
CA GLN A 87 19.37 9.68 6.80
C GLN A 87 20.77 10.05 6.30
N LYS A 88 21.37 9.21 5.46
CA LYS A 88 22.72 9.43 4.92
C LYS A 88 22.74 10.58 3.91
N ASN A 89 21.66 10.77 3.16
CA ASN A 89 21.60 11.69 2.04
C ASN A 89 20.69 12.88 2.32
N LYS A 90 20.78 13.51 3.50
CA LYS A 90 19.96 14.68 3.88
C LYS A 90 20.11 15.86 2.93
N ASN A 91 21.23 15.98 2.26
CA ASN A 91 21.54 17.02 1.30
C ASN A 91 20.58 17.04 0.09
N ILE A 92 19.96 15.90 -0.27
CA ILE A 92 18.96 15.88 -1.37
C ILE A 92 17.65 16.62 -1.00
N PHE A 93 17.44 16.95 0.27
CA PHE A 93 16.24 17.64 0.77
C PHE A 93 16.51 19.12 1.13
N THR A 94 17.61 19.70 0.65
CA THR A 94 17.90 21.13 0.84
C THR A 94 17.16 21.99 -0.18
N LYS A 95 17.10 23.31 0.08
CA LYS A 95 16.50 24.28 -0.85
C LYS A 95 17.26 24.33 -2.17
N GLU A 96 18.58 24.23 -2.10
CA GLU A 96 19.49 24.22 -3.25
C GLU A 96 19.20 23.02 -4.14
N SER A 97 19.22 21.81 -3.58
CA SER A 97 18.92 20.58 -4.33
C SER A 97 17.49 20.58 -4.90
N PHE A 98 16.53 21.15 -4.17
CA PHE A 98 15.18 21.34 -4.68
C PHE A 98 15.15 22.30 -5.87
N SER A 99 15.83 23.46 -5.75
CA SER A 99 15.94 24.44 -6.84
C SER A 99 16.56 23.83 -8.08
N ASP A 100 17.68 23.09 -7.93
CA ASP A 100 18.41 22.49 -9.05
C ASP A 100 17.55 21.46 -9.79
N ARG A 101 16.79 20.61 -9.07
CA ARG A 101 15.84 19.68 -9.69
C ARG A 101 14.78 20.40 -10.52
N TRP A 102 14.22 21.48 -10.01
CA TRP A 102 13.18 22.22 -10.71
C TRP A 102 13.73 22.94 -11.95
N LYS A 103 14.97 23.46 -11.89
CA LYS A 103 15.63 24.13 -13.00
C LYS A 103 16.08 23.16 -14.11
N LYS A 104 16.36 21.91 -13.74
CA LYS A 104 16.84 20.90 -14.69
C LYS A 104 15.78 20.51 -15.72
N ASP A 105 14.53 20.41 -15.30
CA ASP A 105 13.45 19.82 -16.09
C ASP A 105 12.49 20.85 -16.69
N ARG A 106 12.76 22.17 -16.52
CA ARG A 106 11.84 23.23 -16.94
C ARG A 106 12.55 24.43 -17.53
N ASP A 107 11.82 25.18 -18.38
CA ASP A 107 12.29 26.43 -18.93
C ASP A 107 12.54 27.47 -17.82
N LYS A 108 13.75 28.07 -17.84
CA LYS A 108 14.15 29.10 -16.86
C LYS A 108 13.14 30.26 -16.80
N ASN A 109 12.66 30.71 -17.96
CA ASN A 109 11.72 31.83 -18.02
C ASN A 109 10.39 31.58 -17.31
N GLN A 110 10.00 30.29 -17.17
CA GLN A 110 8.77 29.90 -16.49
C GLN A 110 8.92 29.80 -14.98
N ILE A 111 10.14 29.59 -14.48
CA ILE A 111 10.40 29.28 -13.07
C ILE A 111 10.96 30.47 -12.30
N ASP A 112 11.72 31.34 -12.93
CA ASP A 112 12.50 32.39 -12.25
C ASP A 112 11.62 33.42 -11.51
N HIS A 113 10.37 33.61 -11.91
CA HIS A 113 9.48 34.56 -11.25
C HIS A 113 8.79 34.00 -10.00
N TRP A 114 8.52 32.69 -9.89
CA TRP A 114 7.80 32.10 -8.75
C TRP A 114 8.68 31.23 -7.84
N LEU A 115 9.76 30.64 -8.36
CA LEU A 115 10.63 29.74 -7.62
C LEU A 115 11.23 30.37 -6.37
N PRO A 116 11.72 31.64 -6.37
CA PRO A 116 12.26 32.28 -5.17
C PRO A 116 11.24 32.34 -4.03
N GLU A 117 9.99 32.69 -4.33
CA GLU A 117 8.92 32.73 -3.33
C GLU A 117 8.54 31.33 -2.84
N TYR A 118 8.56 30.34 -3.73
CA TYR A 118 8.33 28.94 -3.35
C TYR A 118 9.43 28.41 -2.42
N LEU A 119 10.70 28.70 -2.73
CA LEU A 119 11.86 28.29 -1.92
C LEU A 119 11.83 28.83 -0.49
N LYS A 120 11.19 29.99 -0.25
CA LYS A 120 10.99 30.50 1.12
C LYS A 120 10.16 29.52 1.97
N LYS A 121 9.21 28.80 1.35
CA LYS A 121 8.27 27.87 1.98
C LYS A 121 8.77 26.42 1.98
N VAL A 122 9.86 26.11 1.26
CA VAL A 122 10.43 24.78 1.23
C VAL A 122 10.95 24.41 2.61
N TYR A 123 10.50 23.29 3.09
CA TYR A 123 10.93 22.71 4.36
C TYR A 123 12.28 22.03 4.20
N VAL A 124 13.20 22.36 5.07
CA VAL A 124 14.51 21.66 5.18
C VAL A 124 14.42 20.68 6.33
N ILE A 125 14.65 19.40 6.03
CA ILE A 125 14.56 18.31 7.01
C ILE A 125 15.58 18.50 8.14
N LYS A 126 15.16 18.32 9.38
CA LYS A 126 15.98 18.42 10.59
C LYS A 126 16.31 17.02 11.13
N ASP A 127 17.37 16.90 11.88
CA ASP A 127 17.76 15.62 12.51
C ASP A 127 16.64 15.07 13.41
N ASN A 128 15.96 15.93 14.14
CA ASN A 128 14.83 15.53 14.98
C ASN A 128 13.65 14.94 14.16
N ASP A 129 13.44 15.37 12.93
CA ASP A 129 12.42 14.81 12.05
C ASP A 129 12.79 13.39 11.63
N LEU A 130 14.07 13.16 11.31
CA LEU A 130 14.59 11.83 10.99
C LEU A 130 14.52 10.89 12.19
N VAL A 131 14.77 11.38 13.39
CA VAL A 131 14.61 10.59 14.63
C VAL A 131 13.14 10.22 14.83
N LYS A 132 12.22 11.16 14.70
CA LYS A 132 10.77 10.90 14.81
C LYS A 132 10.30 9.92 13.74
N PHE A 133 10.76 10.11 12.51
CA PHE A 133 10.44 9.24 11.38
C PHE A 133 10.97 7.82 11.61
N GLY A 134 12.20 7.68 12.08
CA GLY A 134 12.79 6.40 12.47
C GLY A 134 11.99 5.69 13.56
N LYS A 135 11.60 6.39 14.62
CA LYS A 135 10.75 5.84 15.69
C LYS A 135 9.39 5.36 15.15
N PHE A 136 8.81 6.10 14.21
CA PHE A 136 7.56 5.68 13.57
C PHE A 136 7.74 4.38 12.77
N ILE A 137 8.81 4.25 11.99
CA ILE A 137 9.15 3.05 11.23
C ILE A 137 9.39 1.85 12.16
N GLU A 138 10.19 2.02 13.22
CA GLU A 138 10.43 0.94 14.19
C GLU A 138 9.13 0.45 14.85
N LYS A 139 8.19 1.35 15.16
CA LYS A 139 6.87 0.95 15.64
C LYS A 139 6.12 0.07 14.63
N GLN A 140 6.17 0.37 13.34
CA GLN A 140 5.56 -0.48 12.31
C GLN A 140 6.28 -1.83 12.20
N LYS A 141 7.59 -1.83 12.31
CA LYS A 141 8.41 -3.06 12.32
C LYS A 141 8.11 -3.97 13.49
N ASP A 142 7.85 -3.40 14.67
CA ASP A 142 7.44 -4.16 15.85
C ASP A 142 6.05 -4.78 15.69
N ILE A 143 5.10 -4.04 15.10
CA ILE A 143 3.77 -4.58 14.75
C ILE A 143 3.93 -5.74 13.76
N TYR A 144 4.72 -5.56 12.71
CA TYR A 144 5.02 -6.62 11.74
C TYR A 144 5.61 -7.85 12.43
N LYS A 145 6.66 -7.68 13.24
CA LYS A 145 7.35 -8.80 13.92
C LYS A 145 6.43 -9.59 14.84
N LYS A 146 5.58 -8.89 15.60
CA LYS A 146 4.72 -9.51 16.63
C LYS A 146 3.48 -10.15 16.05
N ILE A 147 2.88 -9.56 15.01
CA ILE A 147 1.56 -9.94 14.51
C ILE A 147 1.64 -10.64 13.15
N TYR A 148 2.34 -10.05 12.18
CA TYR A 148 2.25 -10.51 10.78
C TYR A 148 3.36 -11.47 10.36
N ARG A 149 4.56 -11.36 10.97
CA ARG A 149 5.67 -12.25 10.67
C ARG A 149 5.38 -13.72 11.00
N PRO A 150 4.74 -14.09 12.11
CA PRO A 150 4.35 -15.48 12.37
C PRO A 150 3.48 -16.05 11.27
N VAL A 151 2.47 -15.30 10.80
CA VAL A 151 1.60 -15.71 9.69
C VAL A 151 2.40 -15.87 8.40
N ARG A 152 3.24 -14.88 8.05
CA ARG A 152 4.13 -14.96 6.87
C ARG A 152 5.04 -16.19 6.92
N ASN A 153 5.61 -16.49 8.07
CA ASN A 153 6.50 -17.65 8.22
C ASN A 153 5.74 -18.97 8.05
N HIS A 154 4.53 -19.05 8.53
CA HIS A 154 3.67 -20.21 8.32
C HIS A 154 3.45 -20.50 6.84
N PHE A 155 3.14 -19.48 6.04
CA PHE A 155 2.87 -19.65 4.60
C PHE A 155 4.13 -19.70 3.73
N GLY A 156 5.14 -18.90 4.06
CA GLY A 156 6.32 -18.73 3.21
C GLY A 156 7.39 -19.80 3.42
N HIS A 157 7.48 -20.40 4.59
CA HIS A 157 8.56 -21.32 4.93
C HIS A 157 8.11 -22.71 5.38
N LYS A 158 6.78 -22.96 5.43
CA LYS A 158 6.23 -24.22 6.00
C LYS A 158 6.87 -24.58 7.35
N ILE A 159 7.28 -23.57 8.13
CA ILE A 159 7.83 -23.79 9.47
C ILE A 159 6.63 -24.17 10.33
N TYR A 160 6.34 -25.47 10.36
CA TYR A 160 5.43 -26.03 11.34
C TYR A 160 6.10 -25.96 12.71
N ASN A 161 5.87 -24.88 13.45
CA ASN A 161 5.92 -25.01 14.89
C ASN A 161 4.74 -25.90 15.26
N LYS A 162 5.02 -27.15 15.64
CA LYS A 162 4.02 -28.16 16.01
C LYS A 162 3.02 -27.69 17.07
N ASN A 163 3.26 -26.54 17.69
CA ASN A 163 2.51 -26.02 18.84
C ASN A 163 1.67 -24.76 18.57
N GLU A 164 1.72 -24.15 17.38
CA GLU A 164 0.86 -23.00 17.06
C GLU A 164 -0.20 -23.40 16.02
N ASP A 165 -1.44 -23.48 16.47
CA ASP A 165 -2.59 -23.64 15.57
C ASP A 165 -2.69 -22.40 14.68
N VAL A 166 -2.70 -22.61 13.36
CA VAL A 166 -2.84 -21.56 12.33
C VAL A 166 -4.05 -20.67 12.63
N LYS A 167 -5.13 -21.25 13.13
CA LYS A 167 -6.33 -20.53 13.52
C LYS A 167 -6.04 -19.49 14.57
N VAL A 168 -5.24 -19.83 15.59
CA VAL A 168 -4.84 -18.89 16.66
C VAL A 168 -4.01 -17.72 16.12
N LEU A 169 -3.19 -17.95 15.08
CA LEU A 169 -2.43 -16.86 14.43
C LEU A 169 -3.36 -15.88 13.72
N PHE A 170 -4.39 -16.39 13.03
CA PHE A 170 -5.36 -15.53 12.32
C PHE A 170 -6.33 -14.81 13.27
N ASP A 171 -6.71 -15.43 14.37
CA ASP A 171 -7.60 -14.82 15.38
C ASP A 171 -6.99 -13.56 16.01
N LYS A 172 -5.65 -13.45 16.01
CA LYS A 172 -4.92 -12.24 16.43
C LYS A 172 -4.97 -11.09 15.42
N ILE A 173 -5.37 -11.36 14.16
CA ILE A 173 -5.37 -10.37 13.09
C ILE A 173 -6.72 -9.71 12.98
N GLN A 174 -6.80 -8.47 13.42
CA GLN A 174 -7.98 -7.64 13.20
C GLN A 174 -7.90 -6.94 11.85
N ILE A 175 -8.90 -7.11 10.99
CA ILE A 175 -8.96 -6.51 9.66
C ILE A 175 -8.76 -4.99 9.72
N ASN A 176 -9.41 -4.31 10.66
CA ASN A 176 -9.27 -2.86 10.82
C ASN A 176 -7.82 -2.43 11.14
N GLU A 177 -7.07 -3.24 11.92
CA GLU A 177 -5.66 -2.93 12.22
C GLU A 177 -4.77 -3.24 11.02
N LEU A 178 -5.09 -4.25 10.23
CA LEU A 178 -4.39 -4.57 9.00
C LEU A 178 -4.58 -3.46 7.94
N GLU A 179 -5.80 -2.94 7.78
CA GLU A 179 -6.08 -1.76 6.93
C GLU A 179 -5.31 -0.53 7.40
N LYS A 180 -5.32 -0.25 8.72
CA LYS A 180 -4.54 0.86 9.29
C LYS A 180 -3.04 0.67 9.08
N PHE A 181 -2.56 -0.56 9.11
CA PHE A 181 -1.15 -0.87 8.87
C PHE A 181 -0.76 -0.51 7.42
N CYS A 182 -1.55 -0.92 6.43
CA CYS A 182 -1.35 -0.51 5.04
C CYS A 182 -1.35 1.01 4.87
N VAL A 183 -2.30 1.72 5.50
CA VAL A 183 -2.35 3.19 5.46
C VAL A 183 -1.11 3.83 6.07
N ARG A 184 -0.57 3.27 7.16
CA ARG A 184 0.67 3.78 7.78
C ARG A 184 1.88 3.58 6.87
N LEU A 185 1.97 2.45 6.17
CA LEU A 185 3.04 2.20 5.20
C LEU A 185 2.95 3.17 4.01
N ASP A 186 1.76 3.36 3.47
CA ASP A 186 1.51 4.34 2.40
C ASP A 186 1.86 5.77 2.83
N SER A 187 1.55 6.13 4.09
CA SER A 187 1.92 7.43 4.66
C SER A 187 3.43 7.65 4.73
N ILE A 188 4.23 6.60 4.95
CA ILE A 188 5.69 6.69 4.94
C ILE A 188 6.19 7.08 3.54
N HIS A 189 5.66 6.45 2.50
CA HIS A 189 5.97 6.82 1.13
C HIS A 189 5.58 8.27 0.84
N GLU A 190 4.32 8.64 1.13
CA GLU A 190 3.79 9.96 0.84
C GLU A 190 4.60 11.09 1.51
N VAL A 191 5.00 10.90 2.77
CA VAL A 191 5.85 11.85 3.49
C VAL A 191 7.18 12.07 2.77
N LEU A 192 7.87 11.02 2.39
CA LEU A 192 9.16 11.11 1.70
C LEU A 192 9.00 11.69 0.30
N TRP A 193 7.95 11.32 -0.41
CA TRP A 193 7.63 11.83 -1.73
C TRP A 193 7.34 13.34 -1.70
N GLN A 194 6.50 13.78 -0.76
CA GLN A 194 6.16 15.20 -0.59
C GLN A 194 7.37 16.03 -0.17
N LEU A 195 8.21 15.49 0.69
CA LEU A 195 9.44 16.15 1.09
C LEU A 195 10.39 16.34 -0.10
N TYR A 196 10.55 15.29 -0.92
CA TYR A 196 11.48 15.31 -2.05
C TYR A 196 10.97 16.16 -3.22
N HIS A 197 9.72 15.94 -3.67
CA HIS A 197 9.17 16.59 -4.85
C HIS A 197 8.60 17.98 -4.59
N ASN A 198 8.01 18.19 -3.41
CA ASN A 198 7.29 19.41 -3.08
C ASN A 198 7.89 20.20 -1.91
N GLY A 199 9.03 19.78 -1.35
CA GLY A 199 9.65 20.45 -0.23
C GLY A 199 8.70 20.65 0.96
N ARG A 200 7.74 19.74 1.16
CA ARG A 200 6.77 19.83 2.26
C ARG A 200 7.29 19.09 3.49
N GLY A 201 7.12 19.68 4.66
CA GLY A 201 7.58 19.13 5.92
C GLY A 201 6.95 17.78 6.26
N PRO A 202 7.72 16.90 6.93
CA PRO A 202 7.25 15.59 7.34
C PRO A 202 6.26 15.74 8.50
N LEU A 203 5.00 15.77 8.19
CA LEU A 203 3.93 15.75 9.18
C LEU A 203 3.41 14.32 9.28
N LEU A 204 3.90 13.58 10.25
CA LEU A 204 3.33 12.29 10.64
C LEU A 204 2.37 12.48 11.83
N PRO A 205 1.20 11.80 11.83
CA PRO A 205 0.65 10.99 10.73
C PRO A 205 -0.06 11.85 9.70
N ILE A 206 0.15 11.57 8.41
CA ILE A 206 -0.68 12.15 7.36
C ILE A 206 -2.10 11.62 7.55
N LYS A 207 -3.07 12.53 7.69
CA LYS A 207 -4.49 12.18 7.67
C LYS A 207 -4.90 11.84 6.24
N GLN A 208 -4.60 10.63 5.79
CA GLN A 208 -5.16 10.14 4.54
C GLN A 208 -6.61 9.74 4.76
N GLY A 209 -7.45 10.06 3.78
CA GLY A 209 -8.83 9.58 3.76
C GLY A 209 -8.83 8.05 3.79
N ARG A 210 -9.46 7.46 4.81
CA ARG A 210 -9.55 6.00 4.95
C ARG A 210 -10.33 5.43 3.79
N TYR A 211 -9.72 4.52 3.04
CA TYR A 211 -10.49 3.62 2.19
C TYR A 211 -11.28 2.68 3.09
N SER A 212 -12.58 2.80 3.05
CA SER A 212 -13.46 1.88 3.77
C SER A 212 -14.14 1.00 2.74
N THR A 213 -14.00 -0.32 2.90
CA THR A 213 -14.80 -1.29 2.13
C THR A 213 -16.31 -1.05 2.29
N LYS A 214 -16.74 -0.37 3.36
CA LYS A 214 -18.14 0.05 3.57
C LYS A 214 -18.61 1.09 2.55
N ASN A 215 -17.72 1.91 2.01
CA ASN A 215 -18.08 2.93 1.01
C ASN A 215 -18.15 2.39 -0.42
N ILE A 216 -17.54 1.24 -0.69
CA ILE A 216 -17.49 0.61 -2.01
C ILE A 216 -18.89 0.24 -2.50
N LEU A 217 -19.76 -0.19 -1.61
CA LEU A 217 -21.11 -0.63 -1.93
C LEU A 217 -22.11 0.53 -2.07
N LYS A 218 -21.73 1.74 -1.68
CA LYS A 218 -22.57 2.96 -1.80
C LYS A 218 -22.27 3.78 -3.05
N THR A 219 -21.15 3.54 -3.71
CA THR A 219 -20.79 4.29 -4.92
C THR A 219 -21.55 3.77 -6.12
N LYS A 220 -22.53 4.56 -6.59
CA LYS A 220 -23.06 4.42 -7.95
C LYS A 220 -21.94 4.71 -8.94
N PHE A 221 -21.80 3.86 -9.94
CA PHE A 221 -20.84 4.01 -11.04
C PHE A 221 -20.91 5.44 -11.62
N LYS A 222 -19.86 6.24 -11.42
CA LYS A 222 -19.63 7.46 -12.19
C LYS A 222 -18.33 7.24 -12.95
N PRO A 223 -18.33 7.33 -14.28
CA PRO A 223 -17.11 7.22 -15.06
C PRO A 223 -16.20 8.43 -14.81
N TYR A 224 -14.92 8.18 -14.69
CA TYR A 224 -13.82 9.14 -14.72
C TYR A 224 -13.84 10.30 -13.73
N VAL A 225 -13.40 10.01 -12.54
CA VAL A 225 -12.63 10.93 -11.69
C VAL A 225 -11.35 10.18 -11.34
N THR A 226 -10.20 10.83 -11.36
CA THR A 226 -8.91 10.25 -10.93
C THR A 226 -9.06 9.71 -9.51
N LYS A 227 -9.41 8.42 -9.44
CA LYS A 227 -9.58 7.72 -8.17
C LYS A 227 -8.20 7.28 -7.70
N PRO A 228 -7.93 7.32 -6.39
CA PRO A 228 -6.77 6.66 -5.84
C PRO A 228 -6.71 5.20 -6.30
N ALA A 229 -5.51 4.69 -6.57
CA ALA A 229 -5.29 3.36 -7.18
C ALA A 229 -6.10 2.21 -6.53
N ASN A 230 -6.33 2.27 -5.22
CA ASN A 230 -7.08 1.26 -4.48
C ASN A 230 -8.59 1.25 -4.82
N ALA A 231 -9.18 2.40 -5.16
CA ALA A 231 -10.60 2.47 -5.55
C ALA A 231 -10.83 1.84 -6.93
N GLN A 232 -9.87 1.92 -7.84
CA GLN A 232 -9.93 1.29 -9.15
C GLN A 232 -10.00 -0.24 -9.03
N PHE A 233 -9.17 -0.85 -8.16
CA PHE A 233 -9.19 -2.30 -7.95
C PHE A 233 -10.51 -2.83 -7.44
N ILE A 234 -11.12 -2.11 -6.54
CA ILE A 234 -12.39 -2.50 -5.96
C ILE A 234 -13.49 -2.42 -7.02
N ASP A 235 -13.47 -1.41 -7.88
CA ASP A 235 -14.39 -1.27 -8.99
C ASP A 235 -14.17 -2.40 -10.02
N GLU A 236 -12.93 -2.79 -10.30
CA GLU A 236 -12.58 -3.92 -11.19
C GLU A 236 -13.06 -5.26 -10.62
N VAL A 237 -12.88 -5.51 -9.32
CA VAL A 237 -13.40 -6.72 -8.65
C VAL A 237 -14.94 -6.73 -8.71
N ASN A 238 -15.60 -5.60 -8.45
CA ASN A 238 -17.05 -5.48 -8.57
C ASN A 238 -17.52 -5.77 -10.00
N THR A 239 -16.80 -5.25 -10.99
CA THR A 239 -17.11 -5.46 -12.41
C THR A 239 -16.96 -6.94 -12.78
N ALA A 240 -15.84 -7.57 -12.39
CA ALA A 240 -15.59 -8.99 -12.64
C ALA A 240 -16.67 -9.88 -12.01
N LEU A 241 -17.05 -9.64 -10.75
CA LEU A 241 -18.07 -10.40 -10.06
C LEU A 241 -19.47 -10.18 -10.65
N ASN A 242 -19.76 -8.97 -11.15
CA ASN A 242 -21.03 -8.70 -11.84
C ASN A 242 -21.09 -9.36 -13.23
N LEU A 243 -19.96 -9.44 -13.95
CA LEU A 243 -19.88 -10.17 -15.23
C LEU A 243 -20.14 -11.67 -15.04
N LEU A 244 -19.64 -12.28 -13.96
CA LEU A 244 -19.95 -13.66 -13.60
C LEU A 244 -21.46 -13.87 -13.39
N LYS A 245 -22.14 -12.89 -12.80
CA LYS A 245 -23.61 -12.88 -12.63
C LYS A 245 -24.34 -12.81 -13.96
N LEU A 246 -23.89 -11.96 -14.90
CA LEU A 246 -24.47 -11.82 -16.23
C LEU A 246 -24.26 -13.07 -17.08
N GLY A 247 -23.08 -13.68 -17.03
CA GLY A 247 -22.79 -14.92 -17.74
C GLY A 247 -23.71 -16.08 -17.35
N LYS A 248 -24.19 -16.10 -16.10
CA LYS A 248 -25.15 -17.11 -15.65
C LYS A 248 -26.58 -16.85 -16.18
N ILE A 249 -27.02 -15.58 -16.18
CA ILE A 249 -28.32 -15.20 -16.71
C ILE A 249 -28.45 -15.57 -18.20
N MET A 250 -27.36 -15.48 -18.96
CA MET A 250 -27.31 -15.84 -20.37
C MET A 250 -27.33 -17.36 -20.60
N ARG A 251 -26.77 -18.17 -19.68
CA ARG A 251 -26.86 -19.64 -19.76
C ARG A 251 -28.27 -20.15 -19.39
N ASP A 252 -28.85 -19.60 -18.34
CA ASP A 252 -30.23 -19.99 -17.91
C ASP A 252 -31.32 -19.64 -18.93
N LYS A 253 -31.05 -18.67 -19.84
CA LYS A 253 -31.93 -18.33 -20.96
C LYS A 253 -31.78 -19.21 -22.21
N LYS A 254 -30.62 -19.92 -22.34
CA LYS A 254 -30.41 -20.85 -23.47
C LYS A 254 -30.95 -22.27 -23.21
N HIS A 255 -31.37 -22.55 -21.99
CA HIS A 255 -31.95 -23.83 -21.57
C HIS A 255 -33.46 -23.75 -21.23
N LYS A 256 -34.10 -22.67 -21.61
CA LYS A 256 -35.56 -22.54 -21.71
C LYS A 256 -35.94 -22.37 -23.17
#